data_594e5db47c76deb49f23921e10a1dc21
#
_entry.id   594e5db47c76deb49f23921e10a1dc21
#
_cell.length_a   1.000
_cell.length_b   1.000
_cell.length_c   1.000
_cell.angle_alpha   90.00
_cell.angle_beta   90.00
_cell.angle_gamma   90.00
#
_symmetry.space_group_name_H-M   'P 1'
#
loop_
_entity.id
_entity.type
_entity.pdbx_description
1 polymer ?
#
loop_
_entity_poly.entity_id
_entity_poly.type
_entity_poly.pdbx_seq_one_letter_code
_entity_poly.pdbx_strand_id
1 'polypeptide(L)'
;MILNEISFFRQFSCVIKDCPNTCCKGWRVIFDEDTYRRYLAEPGKNGIRLRSSIKKMNEEVYFRTSLKRCTFYEKEGTCNLQRTLGTDYMPLVCRVYPRFYQHYGSFAEETLFLSCPEAARLFLEHLDELFRLHRTKLRCMAGGALLLSTVRLHRNLHILEVHR
;
A
#
# COMPACT_ATOMS: atom_id res chain seq x y z
N MET A 1 -4.28 -20.30 12.25
CA MET A 1 -4.26 -18.85 12.48
C MET A 1 -5.68 -18.31 12.31
N ILE A 2 -6.11 -17.37 13.15
CA ILE A 2 -7.41 -16.71 13.05
C ILE A 2 -7.16 -15.37 12.35
N LEU A 3 -7.98 -15.03 11.37
CA LEU A 3 -7.99 -13.72 10.74
C LEU A 3 -9.22 -12.96 11.24
N ASN A 4 -9.00 -11.80 11.84
CA ASN A 4 -10.03 -10.85 12.20
C ASN A 4 -10.06 -9.76 11.13
N GLU A 5 -11.19 -9.57 10.49
CA GLU A 5 -11.38 -8.59 9.44
C GLU A 5 -12.50 -7.64 9.84
N ILE A 6 -12.35 -6.34 9.67
CA ILE A 6 -13.46 -5.39 9.87
C ILE A 6 -14.53 -5.63 8.80
N SER A 7 -15.81 -5.47 9.17
CA SER A 7 -16.97 -5.86 8.33
C SER A 7 -16.95 -5.27 6.91
N PHE A 8 -16.44 -4.08 6.76
CA PHE A 8 -16.39 -3.35 5.48
C PHE A 8 -15.02 -3.39 4.76
N PHE A 9 -14.05 -4.19 5.24
CA PHE A 9 -12.71 -4.25 4.64
C PHE A 9 -12.75 -4.58 3.13
N ARG A 10 -13.61 -5.51 2.75
CA ARG A 10 -13.76 -5.97 1.35
C ARG A 10 -14.53 -4.99 0.48
N GLN A 11 -15.28 -4.08 1.08
CA GLN A 11 -16.06 -3.07 0.36
C GLN A 11 -15.17 -1.93 -0.15
N PHE A 12 -13.94 -1.82 0.39
CA PHE A 12 -13.03 -0.77 -0.03
C PHE A 12 -12.63 -0.91 -1.49
N SER A 13 -12.88 0.14 -2.25
CA SER A 13 -12.39 0.36 -3.61
C SER A 13 -11.83 1.77 -3.74
N CYS A 14 -10.66 1.90 -4.37
CA CYS A 14 -10.05 3.22 -4.56
C CYS A 14 -10.86 4.03 -5.58
N VAL A 15 -11.30 5.22 -5.18
CA VAL A 15 -12.09 6.14 -6.04
C VAL A 15 -11.22 6.96 -7.00
N ILE A 16 -9.92 6.74 -7.00
CA ILE A 16 -8.92 7.30 -7.93
C ILE A 16 -9.09 8.81 -8.10
N LYS A 17 -9.54 9.26 -9.29
CA LYS A 17 -9.69 10.68 -9.65
C LYS A 17 -10.74 11.44 -8.82
N ASP A 18 -11.70 10.73 -8.28
CA ASP A 18 -12.78 11.31 -7.46
C ASP A 18 -12.38 11.44 -5.98
N CYS A 19 -11.13 11.06 -5.64
CA CYS A 19 -10.62 11.17 -4.28
C CYS A 19 -10.38 12.64 -3.90
N PRO A 20 -10.97 13.13 -2.79
CA PRO A 20 -10.79 14.52 -2.34
C PRO A 20 -9.36 14.83 -1.90
N ASN A 21 -8.57 13.81 -1.67
CA ASN A 21 -7.15 13.89 -1.37
C ASN A 21 -6.40 12.80 -2.15
N THR A 22 -5.08 12.72 -2.03
CA THR A 22 -4.29 11.70 -2.74
C THR A 22 -3.26 11.06 -1.82
N CYS A 23 -3.15 9.73 -1.90
CA CYS A 23 -2.08 8.98 -1.25
C CYS A 23 -0.69 9.23 -1.89
N CYS A 24 -0.62 9.94 -3.03
CA CYS A 24 0.63 10.34 -3.67
C CYS A 24 1.24 11.62 -3.07
N LYS A 25 0.73 12.10 -1.92
CA LYS A 25 1.15 13.36 -1.30
C LYS A 25 1.42 13.17 0.19
N GLY A 26 2.44 13.84 0.68
CA GLY A 26 2.69 14.00 2.13
C GLY A 26 3.61 12.96 2.74
N TRP A 27 3.95 11.88 2.06
CA TRP A 27 4.81 10.82 2.57
C TRP A 27 5.76 10.26 1.51
N ARG A 28 6.75 9.49 1.95
CA ARG A 28 7.70 8.84 1.05
C ARG A 28 7.17 7.48 0.63
N VAL A 29 7.17 7.22 -0.67
CA VAL A 29 6.86 5.89 -1.22
C VAL A 29 8.14 5.07 -1.20
N ILE A 30 8.35 4.34 -0.10
CA ILE A 30 9.49 3.44 0.07
C ILE A 30 9.17 2.13 -0.66
N PHE A 31 10.17 1.53 -1.31
CA PHE A 31 9.98 0.25 -2.00
C PHE A 31 10.70 -0.88 -1.27
N ASP A 32 10.15 -2.06 -1.49
CA ASP A 32 10.80 -3.32 -1.24
C ASP A 32 11.93 -3.59 -2.24
N GLU A 33 12.84 -4.47 -1.88
CA GLU A 33 14.02 -4.82 -2.69
C GLU A 33 13.63 -5.41 -4.05
N ASP A 34 12.56 -6.20 -4.13
CA ASP A 34 12.11 -6.83 -5.39
C ASP A 34 11.57 -5.76 -6.36
N THR A 35 10.82 -4.78 -5.85
CA THR A 35 10.39 -3.61 -6.63
C THR A 35 11.59 -2.81 -7.13
N TYR A 36 12.59 -2.57 -6.27
CA TYR A 36 13.80 -1.84 -6.65
C TYR A 36 14.57 -2.54 -7.76
N ARG A 37 14.85 -3.85 -7.62
CA ARG A 37 15.52 -4.66 -8.65
C ARG A 37 14.78 -4.62 -9.98
N ARG A 38 13.46 -4.77 -9.94
CA ARG A 38 12.62 -4.68 -11.15
C ARG A 38 12.76 -3.34 -11.85
N TYR A 39 12.78 -2.23 -11.12
CA TYR A 39 12.95 -0.90 -11.69
C TYR A 39 14.33 -0.67 -12.28
N LEU A 40 15.36 -1.23 -11.70
CA LEU A 40 16.71 -1.17 -12.25
C LEU A 40 16.83 -1.97 -13.56
N ALA A 41 16.15 -3.10 -13.66
CA ALA A 41 16.17 -4.00 -14.81
C ALA A 41 15.24 -3.53 -15.96
N GLU A 42 14.30 -2.61 -15.71
CA GLU A 42 13.36 -2.14 -16.73
C GLU A 42 14.09 -1.47 -17.90
N PRO A 43 13.87 -1.93 -19.16
CA PRO A 43 14.54 -1.37 -20.33
C PRO A 43 13.87 -0.08 -20.84
N GLY A 44 14.54 0.55 -21.81
CA GLY A 44 14.00 1.64 -22.59
C GLY A 44 13.67 2.91 -21.80
N LYS A 45 12.79 3.72 -22.36
CA LYS A 45 12.40 5.04 -21.82
C LYS A 45 11.77 4.93 -20.43
N ASN A 46 10.97 3.89 -20.18
CA ASN A 46 10.35 3.66 -18.89
C ASN A 46 11.39 3.38 -17.80
N GLY A 47 12.36 2.53 -18.09
CA GLY A 47 13.46 2.23 -17.18
C GLY A 47 14.33 3.45 -16.85
N ILE A 48 14.63 4.29 -17.85
CA ILE A 48 15.34 5.55 -17.62
C ILE A 48 14.55 6.44 -16.67
N ARG A 49 13.25 6.61 -16.91
CA ARG A 49 12.36 7.41 -16.06
C ARG A 49 12.26 6.85 -14.64
N LEU A 50 12.12 5.53 -14.48
CA LEU A 50 12.09 4.88 -13.18
C LEU A 50 13.38 5.16 -12.40
N ARG A 51 14.54 4.85 -12.98
CA ARG A 51 15.85 5.06 -12.33
C ARG A 51 16.08 6.52 -11.95
N SER A 52 15.74 7.48 -12.81
CA SER A 52 15.88 8.91 -12.53
C SER A 52 14.92 9.40 -11.43
N SER A 53 13.84 8.68 -11.19
CA SER A 53 12.83 8.99 -10.17
C SER A 53 13.17 8.42 -8.80
N ILE A 54 14.18 7.56 -8.69
CA ILE A 54 14.59 6.91 -7.45
C ILE A 54 15.56 7.80 -6.67
N LYS A 55 15.43 7.79 -5.36
CA LYS A 55 16.38 8.33 -4.41
C LYS A 55 16.70 7.27 -3.37
N LYS A 56 17.96 7.16 -3.02
CA LYS A 56 18.43 6.33 -1.91
C LYS A 56 19.00 7.23 -0.83
N MET A 57 18.61 7.00 0.40
CA MET A 57 19.14 7.69 1.58
C MET A 57 19.20 6.69 2.73
N ASN A 58 20.36 6.51 3.28
CA ASN A 58 20.69 5.42 4.20
C ASN A 58 20.36 4.07 3.52
N GLU A 59 19.56 3.23 4.14
CA GLU A 59 19.12 1.95 3.58
C GLU A 59 17.75 2.02 2.85
N GLU A 60 17.11 3.20 2.89
CA GLU A 60 15.81 3.40 2.27
C GLU A 60 15.93 3.78 0.80
N VAL A 61 15.14 3.11 -0.03
CA VAL A 61 14.97 3.43 -1.45
C VAL A 61 13.53 3.88 -1.68
N TYR A 62 13.35 5.06 -2.27
CA TYR A 62 12.03 5.67 -2.42
C TYR A 62 11.95 6.55 -3.67
N PHE A 63 10.72 6.88 -4.10
CA PHE A 63 10.52 7.85 -5.17
C PHE A 63 10.82 9.28 -4.71
N ARG A 64 11.48 10.03 -5.58
CA ARG A 64 11.65 11.47 -5.39
C ARG A 64 10.30 12.15 -5.24
N THR A 65 10.24 13.16 -4.41
CA THR A 65 9.06 14.00 -4.24
C THR A 65 9.39 15.44 -4.64
N SER A 66 8.42 16.11 -5.24
CA SER A 66 8.46 17.55 -5.52
C SER A 66 7.22 18.18 -4.92
N LEU A 67 7.38 19.26 -4.15
CA LEU A 67 6.27 19.90 -3.43
C LEU A 67 5.43 18.91 -2.61
N LYS A 68 6.10 17.98 -1.93
CA LYS A 68 5.50 16.88 -1.15
C LYS A 68 4.64 15.91 -1.98
N ARG A 69 4.75 15.90 -3.30
CA ARG A 69 4.05 14.96 -4.20
C ARG A 69 5.02 13.96 -4.80
N CYS A 70 4.56 12.72 -4.97
CA CYS A 70 5.31 11.69 -5.68
C CYS A 70 5.61 12.15 -7.12
N THR A 71 6.77 11.79 -7.66
CA THR A 71 7.19 12.13 -9.03
C THR A 71 6.27 11.56 -10.11
N PHE A 72 5.49 10.52 -9.81
CA PHE A 72 4.51 9.90 -10.72
C PHE A 72 3.08 10.42 -10.54
N TYR A 73 2.86 11.38 -9.65
CA TYR A 73 1.55 12.01 -9.49
C TYR A 73 1.21 12.90 -10.69
N GLU A 74 0.02 12.74 -11.23
CA GLU A 74 -0.54 13.57 -12.30
C GLU A 74 -1.60 14.54 -11.74
N LYS A 75 -1.80 15.65 -12.41
CA LYS A 75 -2.71 16.74 -11.93
C LYS A 75 -4.15 16.29 -11.70
N GLU A 76 -4.59 15.25 -12.40
CA GLU A 76 -5.94 14.69 -12.31
C GLU A 76 -6.10 13.67 -11.16
N GLY A 77 -5.16 13.63 -10.22
CA GLY A 77 -5.22 12.69 -9.10
C GLY A 77 -4.80 11.26 -9.45
N THR A 78 -4.34 11.03 -10.67
CA THR A 78 -3.94 9.72 -11.16
C THR A 78 -2.44 9.46 -11.00
N CYS A 79 -2.04 8.21 -11.13
CA CYS A 79 -0.66 7.78 -11.09
C CYS A 79 -0.15 7.46 -12.50
N ASN A 80 0.83 8.21 -12.98
CA ASN A 80 1.44 7.96 -14.28
C ASN A 80 2.06 6.57 -14.38
N LEU A 81 2.69 6.09 -13.30
CA LEU A 81 3.28 4.76 -13.28
C LEU A 81 2.22 3.67 -13.50
N GLN A 82 1.09 3.77 -12.78
CA GLN A 82 -0.03 2.85 -12.95
C GLN A 82 -0.60 2.88 -14.37
N ARG A 83 -0.76 4.07 -14.92
CA ARG A 83 -1.34 4.26 -16.26
C ARG A 83 -0.43 3.73 -17.37
N THR A 84 0.90 3.87 -17.23
CA THR A 84 1.85 3.51 -18.31
C THR A 84 2.37 2.08 -18.22
N LEU A 85 2.56 1.54 -17.02
CA LEU A 85 3.15 0.23 -16.77
C LEU A 85 2.21 -0.74 -16.05
N GLY A 86 1.05 -0.27 -15.61
CA GLY A 86 0.07 -1.08 -14.91
C GLY A 86 0.27 -1.15 -13.38
N THR A 87 -0.72 -1.70 -12.72
CA THR A 87 -0.77 -1.80 -11.25
C THR A 87 0.38 -2.65 -10.69
N ASP A 88 0.79 -3.69 -11.41
CA ASP A 88 1.86 -4.60 -10.97
C ASP A 88 3.23 -3.91 -10.89
N TYR A 89 3.42 -2.82 -11.62
CA TYR A 89 4.63 -2.00 -11.52
C TYR A 89 4.62 -1.02 -10.35
N MET A 90 3.49 -0.82 -9.70
CA MET A 90 3.44 0.04 -8.52
C MET A 90 4.20 -0.60 -7.35
N PRO A 91 4.89 0.21 -6.53
CA PRO A 91 5.41 -0.27 -5.26
C PRO A 91 4.30 -0.92 -4.44
N LEU A 92 4.67 -1.95 -3.69
CA LEU A 92 3.71 -2.73 -2.94
C LEU A 92 2.89 -1.86 -1.97
N VAL A 93 3.53 -0.90 -1.31
CA VAL A 93 2.84 0.06 -0.43
C VAL A 93 1.73 0.83 -1.17
N CYS A 94 1.94 1.18 -2.44
CA CYS A 94 0.92 1.86 -3.26
C CYS A 94 -0.22 0.93 -3.68
N ARG A 95 0.07 -0.37 -3.84
CA ARG A 95 -0.94 -1.38 -4.20
C ARG A 95 -1.83 -1.78 -3.04
N VAL A 96 -1.26 -1.83 -1.84
CA VAL A 96 -1.98 -2.31 -0.64
C VAL A 96 -2.70 -1.18 0.10
N TYR A 97 -2.16 0.05 0.10
CA TYR A 97 -2.77 1.18 0.79
C TYR A 97 -4.22 1.41 0.34
N PRO A 98 -5.16 1.64 1.24
CA PRO A 98 -5.04 1.82 2.69
C PRO A 98 -5.19 0.52 3.50
N ARG A 99 -5.11 -0.64 2.87
CA ARG A 99 -5.23 -1.92 3.58
C ARG A 99 -4.04 -2.11 4.49
N PHE A 100 -4.32 -2.48 5.72
CA PHE A 100 -3.33 -2.73 6.75
C PHE A 100 -3.54 -4.10 7.37
N TYR A 101 -2.45 -4.83 7.51
CA TYR A 101 -2.42 -6.18 8.05
C TYR A 101 -1.49 -6.21 9.26
N GLN A 102 -1.98 -6.66 10.39
CA GLN A 102 -1.19 -6.80 11.60
C GLN A 102 -1.22 -8.23 12.11
N HIS A 103 -0.06 -8.78 12.38
CA HIS A 103 0.09 -10.16 12.85
C HIS A 103 0.46 -10.19 14.33
N TYR A 104 -0.26 -11.01 15.11
CA TYR A 104 -0.11 -11.16 16.56
C TYR A 104 0.16 -12.63 16.95
N GLY A 105 1.01 -13.33 16.24
CA GLY A 105 1.35 -14.74 16.49
C GLY A 105 0.22 -15.70 16.12
N SER A 106 -0.77 -15.90 16.99
CA SER A 106 -1.86 -16.85 16.75
C SER A 106 -3.01 -16.30 15.91
N PHE A 107 -3.10 -14.99 15.76
CA PHE A 107 -4.12 -14.33 14.94
C PHE A 107 -3.53 -13.16 14.14
N ALA A 108 -4.26 -12.71 13.16
CA ALA A 108 -3.96 -11.51 12.38
C ALA A 108 -5.20 -10.62 12.26
N GLU A 109 -4.99 -9.35 12.03
CA GLU A 109 -6.04 -8.36 11.82
C GLU A 109 -5.88 -7.70 10.46
N GLU A 110 -7.00 -7.49 9.78
CA GLU A 110 -7.10 -6.72 8.55
C GLU A 110 -7.98 -5.50 8.79
N THR A 111 -7.43 -4.32 8.51
CA THR A 111 -8.11 -3.04 8.67
C THR A 111 -7.76 -2.07 7.57
N LEU A 112 -8.33 -0.87 7.61
CA LEU A 112 -8.06 0.21 6.68
C LEU A 112 -7.49 1.42 7.41
N PHE A 113 -6.43 2.03 6.86
CA PHE A 113 -5.94 3.31 7.37
C PHE A 113 -6.95 4.42 7.10
N LEU A 114 -7.42 5.09 8.15
CA LEU A 114 -8.36 6.20 8.07
C LEU A 114 -7.74 7.51 7.53
N SER A 115 -6.44 7.52 7.26
CA SER A 115 -5.79 8.58 6.48
C SER A 115 -6.22 8.58 5.00
N CYS A 116 -6.84 7.50 4.51
CA CYS A 116 -7.52 7.46 3.22
C CYS A 116 -8.95 8.01 3.37
N PRO A 117 -9.35 9.05 2.61
CA PRO A 117 -10.70 9.60 2.70
C PRO A 117 -11.81 8.59 2.43
N GLU A 118 -11.62 7.69 1.47
CA GLU A 118 -12.61 6.66 1.16
C GLU A 118 -12.70 5.59 2.26
N ALA A 119 -11.58 5.21 2.88
CA ALA A 119 -11.60 4.34 4.03
C ALA A 119 -12.28 5.00 5.23
N ALA A 120 -12.05 6.31 5.44
CA ALA A 120 -12.71 7.08 6.49
C ALA A 120 -14.23 7.20 6.24
N ARG A 121 -14.64 7.40 4.99
CA ARG A 121 -16.06 7.42 4.61
C ARG A 121 -16.73 6.09 4.93
N LEU A 122 -16.14 4.98 4.49
CA LEU A 122 -16.65 3.64 4.80
C LEU A 122 -16.71 3.38 6.30
N PHE A 123 -15.70 3.77 7.04
CA PHE A 123 -15.69 3.66 8.50
C PHE A 123 -16.87 4.39 9.14
N LEU A 124 -17.15 5.62 8.73
CA LEU A 124 -18.26 6.42 9.25
C LEU A 124 -19.63 5.83 8.89
N GLU A 125 -19.76 5.24 7.71
CA GLU A 125 -21.00 4.59 7.27
C GLU A 125 -21.30 3.28 8.02
N HIS A 126 -20.27 2.63 8.57
CA HIS A 126 -20.38 1.35 9.26
C HIS A 126 -20.11 1.45 10.76
N LEU A 127 -20.28 2.64 11.36
CA LEU A 127 -20.01 2.84 12.80
C LEU A 127 -20.74 1.84 13.70
N ASP A 128 -21.97 1.50 13.36
CA ASP A 128 -22.79 0.54 14.12
C ASP A 128 -22.29 -0.92 14.02
N GLU A 129 -21.47 -1.18 13.01
CA GLU A 129 -20.90 -2.51 12.73
C GLU A 129 -19.47 -2.67 13.27
N LEU A 130 -18.84 -1.61 13.78
CA LEU A 130 -17.44 -1.59 14.22
C LEU A 130 -17.07 -2.67 15.23
N PHE A 131 -18.03 -3.11 16.03
CA PHE A 131 -17.82 -4.14 17.04
C PHE A 131 -18.10 -5.56 16.52
N ARG A 132 -18.48 -5.71 15.25
CA ARG A 132 -18.70 -7.00 14.60
C ARG A 132 -17.46 -7.40 13.81
N LEU A 133 -16.52 -8.06 14.48
CA LEU A 133 -15.37 -8.66 13.82
C LEU A 133 -15.80 -9.94 13.09
N HIS A 134 -15.57 -10.02 11.80
CA HIS A 134 -15.69 -11.26 11.06
C HIS A 134 -14.46 -12.13 11.34
N ARG A 135 -14.67 -13.25 12.04
CA ARG A 135 -13.63 -14.25 12.29
C ARG A 135 -13.61 -15.27 11.17
N THR A 136 -12.53 -15.33 10.45
CA THR A 136 -12.28 -16.39 9.48
C THR A 136 -11.13 -17.27 9.96
N LYS A 137 -11.36 -18.59 10.04
CA LYS A 137 -10.27 -19.54 10.23
C LYS A 137 -9.51 -19.68 8.92
N LEU A 138 -8.32 -19.12 8.84
CA LEU A 138 -7.40 -19.43 7.76
C LEU A 138 -6.91 -20.88 7.97
N ARG A 139 -7.38 -21.81 7.15
CA ARG A 139 -6.70 -23.10 7.01
C ARG A 139 -5.33 -22.82 6.42
N CYS A 140 -4.28 -23.21 7.12
CA CYS A 140 -2.95 -23.34 6.50
C CYS A 140 -3.09 -24.35 5.37
N MET A 141 -3.23 -23.90 4.15
CA MET A 141 -2.99 -24.75 3.01
C MET A 141 -1.49 -25.00 2.99
N ALA A 142 -1.10 -26.27 3.03
CA ALA A 142 0.28 -26.71 2.89
C ALA A 142 0.80 -26.20 1.54
N GLY A 143 1.57 -25.14 1.58
CA GLY A 143 2.03 -24.40 0.40
C GLY A 143 2.32 -22.95 0.77
N GLY A 144 3.16 -22.74 1.77
CA GLY A 144 3.38 -21.51 2.50
C GLY A 144 3.98 -20.30 1.77
N ALA A 145 3.88 -20.20 0.45
CA ALA A 145 4.51 -19.09 -0.28
C ALA A 145 3.69 -17.79 -0.28
N LEU A 146 2.37 -17.88 -0.31
CA LEU A 146 1.54 -16.67 -0.49
C LEU A 146 1.35 -15.86 0.81
N LEU A 147 1.28 -16.54 1.96
CA LEU A 147 1.16 -15.87 3.26
C LEU A 147 2.49 -15.33 3.79
N LEU A 148 3.60 -16.00 3.45
CA LEU A 148 4.93 -15.54 3.83
C LEU A 148 5.36 -14.28 3.08
N SER A 149 4.90 -14.05 1.85
CA SER A 149 5.17 -12.81 1.13
C SER A 149 4.46 -11.63 1.78
N THR A 150 3.24 -11.81 2.26
CA THR A 150 2.48 -10.76 2.96
C THR A 150 3.06 -10.51 4.36
N VAL A 151 3.50 -11.55 5.07
CA VAL A 151 4.11 -11.42 6.41
C VAL A 151 5.52 -10.83 6.36
N ARG A 152 6.33 -11.12 5.33
CA ARG A 152 7.61 -10.42 5.11
C ARG A 152 7.45 -8.93 4.89
N LEU A 153 6.33 -8.51 4.32
CA LEU A 153 5.98 -7.11 4.13
C LEU A 153 5.87 -6.32 5.44
N HIS A 154 5.37 -6.94 6.50
CA HIS A 154 5.15 -6.23 7.76
C HIS A 154 6.43 -5.90 8.53
N ARG A 155 7.51 -6.65 8.35
CA ARG A 155 8.79 -6.29 8.97
C ARG A 155 9.35 -4.96 8.46
N ASN A 156 8.99 -4.56 7.24
CA ASN A 156 9.42 -3.29 6.64
C ASN A 156 8.39 -2.16 6.77
N LEU A 157 7.14 -2.47 7.19
CA LEU A 157 6.09 -1.46 7.37
C LEU A 157 6.09 -0.78 8.75
N HIS A 158 6.94 -1.22 9.69
CA HIS A 158 7.21 -0.47 10.93
C HIS A 158 7.73 0.95 10.72
N ILE A 159 7.97 1.33 9.46
CA ILE A 159 8.51 2.65 9.08
C ILE A 159 7.39 3.67 8.79
N LEU A 160 6.13 3.32 8.97
CA LEU A 160 5.03 4.30 8.89
C LEU A 160 4.69 4.94 10.25
N GLU A 161 5.62 4.94 11.21
CA GLU A 161 5.54 5.89 12.31
C GLU A 161 5.70 7.30 11.76
N VAL A 162 4.60 7.99 11.75
CA VAL A 162 4.47 9.38 11.38
C VAL A 162 5.39 10.21 12.27
N HIS A 163 6.54 10.60 11.78
CA HIS A 163 7.25 11.72 12.37
C HIS A 163 6.39 12.98 12.13
N ARG A 164 5.79 13.46 13.22
CA ARG A 164 5.18 14.77 13.32
C ARG A 164 6.17 15.88 13.00
#